data_0d3d6cc0ced06a813703e76bde0a5ed2
#
_entry.id   0d3d6cc0ced06a813703e76bde0a5ed2
#
_cell.length_a   1.000
_cell.length_b   1.000
_cell.length_c   1.000
_cell.angle_alpha   90.00
_cell.angle_beta   90.00
_cell.angle_gamma   90.00
#
_symmetry.space_group_name_H-M   'P 1'
#
loop_
_entity.id
_entity.type
_entity.pdbx_description
1 polymer ?
#
loop_
_entity_poly.entity_id
_entity_poly.type
_entity_poly.pdbx_seq_one_letter_code
_entity_poly.pdbx_strand_id
1 'polypeptide(L)'
;MVALNLNKYRSIFIVGLIALFSLFALWLRLLPMFNMGTTDILSMVASDDPLFNLRQVEQMLANNLNYAWFDPMTLQPGGSTIYWGPLFPLIIALGCMITGAATRPEITGIALLIPPLMGVATVIVMYYVGKTCGDWKT
;
A
#
# COMPACT_ATOMS: atom_id res chain seq x y z
N MET A 1 -17.15 42.33 -20.72
CA MET A 1 -15.95 41.78 -20.09
C MET A 1 -16.35 40.53 -19.30
N VAL A 2 -16.04 39.35 -19.80
CA VAL A 2 -16.28 38.11 -19.08
C VAL A 2 -15.18 38.02 -18.04
N ALA A 3 -15.51 38.25 -16.76
CA ALA A 3 -14.60 37.99 -15.67
C ALA A 3 -14.27 36.49 -15.69
N LEU A 4 -13.12 36.14 -16.24
CA LEU A 4 -12.57 34.76 -16.17
C LEU A 4 -12.57 34.35 -14.72
N ASN A 5 -13.32 33.26 -14.40
CA ASN A 5 -13.44 32.76 -13.05
C ASN A 5 -12.12 32.07 -12.69
N LEU A 6 -11.09 32.85 -12.38
CA LEU A 6 -9.70 32.42 -12.11
C LEU A 6 -9.63 31.35 -11.02
N ASN A 7 -10.55 31.38 -10.06
CA ASN A 7 -10.62 30.38 -9.01
C ASN A 7 -11.00 28.98 -9.53
N LYS A 8 -11.87 28.90 -10.53
CA LYS A 8 -12.27 27.62 -11.15
C LYS A 8 -11.11 27.01 -11.91
N TYR A 9 -10.38 27.78 -12.70
CA TYR A 9 -9.22 27.28 -13.46
C TYR A 9 -8.08 26.86 -12.53
N ARG A 10 -7.85 27.61 -11.44
CA ARG A 10 -6.88 27.23 -10.41
C ARG A 10 -7.20 25.88 -9.77
N SER A 11 -8.45 25.63 -9.39
CA SER A 11 -8.86 24.35 -8.81
C SER A 11 -8.66 23.20 -9.78
N ILE A 12 -9.04 23.38 -11.06
CA ILE A 12 -8.84 22.37 -12.10
C ILE A 12 -7.35 22.06 -12.28
N PHE A 13 -6.51 23.11 -12.30
CA PHE A 13 -5.06 22.95 -12.44
C PHE A 13 -4.45 22.15 -11.26
N ILE A 14 -4.83 22.47 -10.02
CA ILE A 14 -4.36 21.76 -8.82
C ILE A 14 -4.79 20.29 -8.85
N VAL A 15 -6.06 20.02 -9.15
CA VAL A 15 -6.56 18.65 -9.27
C VAL A 15 -5.82 17.88 -10.37
N GLY A 16 -5.56 18.53 -11.50
CA GLY A 16 -4.78 17.96 -12.60
C GLY A 16 -3.36 17.59 -12.19
N LEU A 17 -2.68 18.46 -11.43
CA LEU A 17 -1.34 18.17 -10.90
C LEU A 17 -1.35 17.01 -9.90
N ILE A 18 -2.31 16.99 -8.97
CA ILE A 18 -2.43 15.88 -8.00
C ILE A 18 -2.67 14.57 -8.74
N ALA A 19 -3.56 14.55 -9.73
CA ALA A 19 -3.82 13.37 -10.54
C ALA A 19 -2.56 12.91 -11.30
N LEU A 20 -1.83 13.84 -11.92
CA LEU A 20 -0.59 13.56 -12.63
C LEU A 20 0.46 12.92 -11.71
N PHE A 21 0.73 13.54 -10.56
CA PHE A 21 1.70 13.01 -9.59
C PHE A 21 1.26 11.69 -8.97
N SER A 22 -0.05 11.51 -8.74
CA SER A 22 -0.61 10.24 -8.25
C SER A 22 -0.42 9.11 -9.27
N LEU A 23 -0.71 9.37 -10.54
CA LEU A 23 -0.50 8.40 -11.63
C LEU A 23 0.98 8.09 -11.82
N PHE A 24 1.86 9.09 -11.74
CA PHE A 24 3.30 8.90 -11.82
C PHE A 24 3.83 8.10 -10.63
N ALA A 25 3.37 8.37 -9.42
CA ALA A 25 3.72 7.62 -8.23
C ALA A 25 3.25 6.14 -8.31
N LEU A 26 2.05 5.91 -8.84
CA LEU A 26 1.52 4.58 -9.08
C LEU A 26 2.37 3.83 -10.12
N TRP A 27 2.64 4.47 -11.25
CA TRP A 27 3.45 3.90 -12.32
C TRP A 27 4.84 3.50 -11.85
N LEU A 28 5.56 4.38 -11.15
CA LEU A 28 6.89 4.08 -10.62
C LEU A 28 6.90 2.87 -9.68
N ARG A 29 5.85 2.67 -8.88
CA ARG A 29 5.77 1.56 -7.93
C ARG A 29 5.34 0.24 -8.57
N LEU A 30 4.61 0.31 -9.68
CA LEU A 30 4.24 -0.88 -10.46
C LEU A 30 5.33 -1.30 -11.44
N LEU A 31 6.26 -0.42 -11.79
CA LEU A 31 7.32 -0.65 -12.77
C LEU A 31 8.17 -1.90 -12.45
N PRO A 32 8.60 -2.17 -11.20
CA PRO A 32 9.30 -3.40 -10.87
C PRO A 32 8.49 -4.66 -11.19
N MET A 33 7.18 -4.64 -10.96
CA MET A 33 6.29 -5.80 -11.24
C MET A 33 6.24 -6.12 -12.74
N PHE A 34 6.22 -5.09 -13.61
CA PHE A 34 6.24 -5.28 -15.06
C PHE A 34 7.61 -5.73 -15.58
N ASN A 35 8.69 -5.34 -14.90
CA ASN A 35 10.07 -5.60 -15.36
C ASN A 35 10.64 -6.92 -14.84
N MET A 36 9.97 -7.60 -13.90
CA MET A 36 10.49 -8.87 -13.35
C MET A 36 10.54 -10.03 -14.34
N GLY A 37 9.90 -9.91 -15.51
CA GLY A 37 9.93 -10.95 -16.55
C GLY A 37 9.29 -12.28 -16.14
N THR A 38 8.60 -12.32 -15.01
CA THR A 38 7.90 -13.48 -14.47
C THR A 38 6.40 -13.20 -14.36
N THR A 39 5.61 -14.20 -14.71
CA THR A 39 4.16 -14.20 -14.46
C THR A 39 3.80 -14.87 -13.14
N ASP A 40 4.77 -15.48 -12.46
CA ASP A 40 4.56 -16.11 -11.16
C ASP A 40 4.54 -15.05 -10.06
N ILE A 41 3.34 -14.78 -9.56
CA ILE A 41 3.10 -13.77 -8.53
C ILE A 41 3.84 -14.07 -7.21
N LEU A 42 4.09 -15.33 -6.90
CA LEU A 42 4.81 -15.73 -5.68
C LEU A 42 6.30 -15.41 -5.78
N SER A 43 6.87 -15.46 -6.97
CA SER A 43 8.28 -15.11 -7.21
C SER A 43 8.56 -13.61 -7.12
N MET A 44 7.52 -12.77 -7.16
CA MET A 44 7.64 -11.32 -6.95
C MET A 44 7.91 -10.94 -5.49
N VAL A 45 7.75 -11.89 -4.56
CA VAL A 45 8.00 -11.71 -3.12
C VAL A 45 9.23 -12.53 -2.74
N ALA A 46 10.42 -11.98 -2.98
CA ALA A 46 11.69 -12.71 -2.85
C ALA A 46 12.52 -12.29 -1.62
N SER A 47 11.95 -11.55 -0.67
CA SER A 47 12.65 -11.05 0.52
C SER A 47 11.98 -11.54 1.80
N ASP A 48 12.74 -11.63 2.89
CA ASP A 48 12.27 -12.15 4.18
C ASP A 48 11.13 -11.32 4.78
N ASP A 49 11.24 -9.98 4.77
CA ASP A 49 10.25 -9.09 5.36
C ASP A 49 8.86 -9.17 4.70
N PRO A 50 8.74 -9.12 3.35
CA PRO A 50 7.46 -9.35 2.68
C PRO A 50 6.87 -10.74 2.96
N LEU A 51 7.68 -11.81 2.97
CA LEU A 51 7.23 -13.16 3.28
C LEU A 51 6.73 -13.28 4.73
N PHE A 52 7.42 -12.61 5.66
CA PHE A 52 6.97 -12.53 7.05
C PHE A 52 5.60 -11.84 7.15
N ASN A 53 5.41 -10.69 6.51
CA ASN A 53 4.13 -9.97 6.50
C ASN A 53 3.01 -10.81 5.88
N LEU A 54 3.27 -11.53 4.76
CA LEU A 54 2.29 -12.44 4.16
C LEU A 54 1.86 -13.53 5.15
N ARG A 55 2.81 -14.13 5.87
CA ARG A 55 2.49 -15.13 6.91
C ARG A 55 1.62 -14.55 8.02
N GLN A 56 1.89 -13.30 8.44
CA GLN A 56 1.05 -12.63 9.43
C GLN A 56 -0.37 -12.39 8.90
N VAL A 57 -0.52 -12.03 7.62
CA VAL A 57 -1.84 -11.89 6.97
C VAL A 57 -2.58 -13.22 6.97
N GLU A 58 -1.93 -14.30 6.55
CA GLU A 58 -2.53 -15.66 6.55
C GLU A 58 -2.99 -16.06 7.95
N GLN A 59 -2.19 -15.81 8.99
CA GLN A 59 -2.54 -16.07 10.38
C GLN A 59 -3.72 -15.20 10.84
N MET A 60 -3.75 -13.92 10.49
CA MET A 60 -4.87 -13.03 10.83
C MET A 60 -6.17 -13.47 10.17
N LEU A 61 -6.14 -13.87 8.90
CA LEU A 61 -7.31 -14.38 8.19
C LEU A 61 -7.83 -15.67 8.82
N ALA A 62 -6.94 -16.54 9.29
CA ALA A 62 -7.31 -17.79 9.98
C ALA A 62 -7.82 -17.57 11.41
N ASN A 63 -7.44 -16.46 12.08
CA ASN A 63 -7.72 -16.18 13.49
C ASN A 63 -8.63 -14.96 13.70
N ASN A 64 -9.62 -14.73 12.86
CA ASN A 64 -10.57 -13.61 12.99
C ASN A 64 -9.89 -12.24 13.17
N LEU A 65 -8.86 -11.97 12.37
CA LEU A 65 -8.03 -10.76 12.39
C LEU A 65 -7.22 -10.53 13.68
N ASN A 66 -7.11 -11.53 14.54
CA ASN A 66 -6.23 -11.45 15.71
C ASN A 66 -4.76 -11.55 15.26
N TYR A 67 -3.96 -10.55 15.67
CA TYR A 67 -2.54 -10.50 15.36
C TYR A 67 -1.73 -11.40 16.30
N ALA A 68 -0.88 -12.25 15.74
CA ALA A 68 0.03 -13.07 16.52
C ALA A 68 1.24 -12.25 16.95
N TRP A 69 1.35 -11.95 18.26
CA TRP A 69 2.50 -11.26 18.84
C TRP A 69 3.72 -12.15 19.07
N PHE A 70 3.58 -13.44 18.83
CA PHE A 70 4.66 -14.42 18.92
C PHE A 70 4.70 -15.27 17.66
N ASP A 71 5.87 -15.43 17.07
CA ASP A 71 6.10 -16.25 15.89
C ASP A 71 7.04 -17.41 16.24
N PRO A 72 6.52 -18.66 16.27
CA PRO A 72 7.34 -19.82 16.55
C PRO A 72 8.33 -20.19 15.44
N MET A 73 8.12 -19.66 14.23
CA MET A 73 8.96 -19.95 13.06
C MET A 73 10.20 -19.07 12.98
N THR A 74 10.19 -17.93 13.65
CA THR A 74 11.33 -17.00 13.70
C THR A 74 12.28 -17.41 14.82
N LEU A 75 13.59 -17.49 14.55
CA LEU A 75 14.63 -17.90 15.52
C LEU A 75 14.37 -19.29 16.12
N GLN A 76 14.06 -20.27 15.27
CA GLN A 76 13.85 -21.65 15.72
C GLN A 76 15.05 -22.21 16.51
N PRO A 77 14.81 -23.07 17.55
CA PRO A 77 13.52 -23.60 18.00
C PRO A 77 12.77 -22.72 19.01
N GLY A 78 13.32 -21.59 19.44
CA GLY A 78 12.77 -20.78 20.53
C GLY A 78 11.59 -19.89 20.14
N GLY A 79 11.43 -19.56 18.86
CA GLY A 79 10.49 -18.54 18.41
C GLY A 79 10.93 -17.12 18.77
N SER A 80 10.18 -16.13 18.36
CA SER A 80 10.44 -14.73 18.67
C SER A 80 9.17 -13.93 18.88
N THR A 81 9.23 -12.95 19.78
CA THR A 81 8.18 -11.93 19.93
C THR A 81 8.26 -10.95 18.78
N ILE A 82 7.10 -10.56 18.24
CA ILE A 82 6.97 -9.61 17.17
C ILE A 82 6.87 -8.20 17.77
N TYR A 83 7.77 -7.31 17.40
CA TYR A 83 7.87 -5.96 17.98
C TYR A 83 7.22 -4.86 17.15
N TRP A 84 6.87 -5.13 15.90
CA TRP A 84 6.20 -4.16 15.03
C TRP A 84 4.69 -4.34 15.00
N GLY A 85 3.99 -3.24 14.76
CA GLY A 85 2.54 -3.22 14.85
C GLY A 85 1.83 -3.92 13.70
N PRO A 86 0.56 -4.32 13.93
CA PRO A 86 -0.24 -5.12 13.00
C PRO A 86 -0.84 -4.32 11.84
N LEU A 87 -0.64 -2.99 11.76
CA LEU A 87 -1.39 -2.12 10.83
C LEU A 87 -1.24 -2.54 9.37
N PHE A 88 -0.01 -2.83 8.93
CA PHE A 88 0.23 -3.18 7.53
C PHE A 88 -0.36 -4.56 7.17
N PRO A 89 -0.11 -5.64 7.91
CA PRO A 89 -0.80 -6.91 7.71
C PRO A 89 -2.33 -6.79 7.81
N LEU A 90 -2.85 -5.97 8.72
CA LEU A 90 -4.29 -5.75 8.86
C LEU A 90 -4.92 -5.12 7.61
N ILE A 91 -4.27 -4.11 7.02
CA ILE A 91 -4.75 -3.48 5.78
C ILE A 91 -4.82 -4.52 4.66
N ILE A 92 -3.81 -5.38 4.53
CA ILE A 92 -3.81 -6.46 3.53
C ILE A 92 -4.92 -7.47 3.83
N ALA A 93 -5.06 -7.91 5.08
CA ALA A 93 -6.10 -8.87 5.49
C ALA A 93 -7.51 -8.33 5.21
N LEU A 94 -7.77 -7.05 5.50
CA LEU A 94 -9.04 -6.40 5.15
C LEU A 94 -9.26 -6.34 3.63
N GLY A 95 -8.22 -6.05 2.85
CA GLY A 95 -8.27 -6.12 1.39
C GLY A 95 -8.63 -7.52 0.90
N CYS A 96 -8.04 -8.56 1.48
CA CYS A 96 -8.37 -9.96 1.17
C CYS A 96 -9.83 -10.29 1.52
N MET A 97 -10.33 -9.84 2.66
CA MET A 97 -11.74 -10.07 3.04
C MET A 97 -12.72 -9.38 2.08
N ILE A 98 -12.42 -8.17 1.63
CA ILE A 98 -13.27 -7.42 0.69
C ILE A 98 -13.30 -8.11 -0.68
N THR A 99 -12.17 -8.64 -1.13
CA THR A 99 -12.03 -9.28 -2.46
C THR A 99 -12.36 -10.76 -2.45
N GLY A 100 -12.45 -11.39 -1.28
CA GLY A 100 -12.63 -12.85 -1.15
C GLY A 100 -11.33 -13.65 -1.41
N ALA A 101 -10.16 -12.99 -1.40
CA ALA A 101 -8.87 -13.66 -1.58
C ALA A 101 -8.57 -14.61 -0.41
N ALA A 102 -8.43 -15.90 -0.70
CA ALA A 102 -8.24 -16.95 0.28
C ALA A 102 -6.97 -17.79 0.04
N THR A 103 -6.53 -17.90 -1.20
CA THR A 103 -5.32 -18.64 -1.56
C THR A 103 -4.07 -17.77 -1.45
N ARG A 104 -2.92 -18.39 -1.20
CA ARG A 104 -1.64 -17.66 -1.08
C ARG A 104 -1.31 -16.78 -2.29
N PRO A 105 -1.51 -17.19 -3.55
CA PRO A 105 -1.31 -16.33 -4.71
C PRO A 105 -2.24 -15.11 -4.72
N GLU A 106 -3.52 -15.28 -4.34
CA GLU A 106 -4.49 -14.19 -4.26
C GLU A 106 -4.12 -13.19 -3.17
N ILE A 107 -3.78 -13.67 -1.97
CA ILE A 107 -3.30 -12.84 -0.85
C ILE A 107 -2.05 -12.06 -1.26
N THR A 108 -1.10 -12.71 -1.94
CA THR A 108 0.12 -12.08 -2.46
C THR A 108 -0.23 -10.99 -3.47
N GLY A 109 -1.18 -11.23 -4.36
CA GLY A 109 -1.67 -10.23 -5.32
C GLY A 109 -2.21 -8.97 -4.63
N ILE A 110 -3.03 -9.14 -3.60
CA ILE A 110 -3.53 -8.00 -2.79
C ILE A 110 -2.37 -7.29 -2.08
N ALA A 111 -1.45 -8.05 -1.46
CA ALA A 111 -0.30 -7.50 -0.75
C ALA A 111 0.61 -6.65 -1.65
N LEU A 112 0.83 -7.06 -2.89
CA LEU A 112 1.61 -6.32 -3.88
C LEU A 112 0.96 -5.00 -4.33
N LEU A 113 -0.38 -4.90 -4.28
CA LEU A 113 -1.12 -3.70 -4.66
C LEU A 113 -1.19 -2.65 -3.55
N ILE A 114 -1.15 -3.05 -2.28
CA ILE A 114 -1.29 -2.13 -1.14
C ILE A 114 -0.19 -1.04 -1.11
N PRO A 115 1.13 -1.33 -1.22
CA PRO A 115 2.16 -0.30 -1.20
C PRO A 115 2.05 0.74 -2.34
N PRO A 116 1.75 0.36 -3.61
CA PRO A 116 1.44 1.34 -4.65
C PRO A 116 0.27 2.26 -4.31
N LEU A 117 -0.83 1.72 -3.77
CA LEU A 117 -2.01 2.50 -3.37
C LEU A 117 -1.70 3.43 -2.19
N MET A 118 -0.94 2.97 -1.20
CA MET A 118 -0.46 3.82 -0.11
C MET A 118 0.43 4.96 -0.63
N GLY A 119 1.22 4.70 -1.67
CA GLY A 119 2.01 5.73 -2.34
C GLY A 119 1.16 6.80 -2.99
N VAL A 120 0.06 6.44 -3.65
CA VAL A 120 -0.91 7.40 -4.19
C VAL A 120 -1.57 8.21 -3.08
N ALA A 121 -2.01 7.54 -2.00
CA ALA A 121 -2.58 8.21 -0.83
C ALA A 121 -1.59 9.22 -0.22
N THR A 122 -0.30 8.89 -0.18
CA THR A 122 0.75 9.78 0.32
C THR A 122 0.82 11.08 -0.50
N VAL A 123 0.71 11.04 -1.83
CA VAL A 123 0.70 12.24 -2.68
C VAL A 123 -0.46 13.16 -2.29
N ILE A 124 -1.65 12.58 -2.09
CA ILE A 124 -2.85 13.33 -1.71
C ILE A 124 -2.67 13.96 -0.31
N VAL A 125 -2.19 13.19 0.66
CA VAL A 125 -1.95 13.67 2.03
C VAL A 125 -0.91 14.79 2.02
N MET A 126 0.18 14.65 1.27
CA MET A 126 1.23 15.69 1.17
C MET A 126 0.71 17.01 0.59
N TYR A 127 -0.23 16.96 -0.35
CA TYR A 127 -0.91 18.17 -0.81
C TYR A 127 -1.64 18.90 0.34
N TYR A 128 -2.39 18.15 1.17
CA TYR A 128 -3.09 18.76 2.32
C TYR A 128 -2.13 19.28 3.38
N VAL A 129 -1.05 18.57 3.67
CA VAL A 129 0.01 19.02 4.58
C VAL A 129 0.64 20.31 4.06
N GLY A 130 1.03 20.37 2.78
CA GLY A 130 1.58 21.59 2.18
C GLY A 130 0.60 22.78 2.26
N LYS A 131 -0.69 22.52 2.02
CA LYS A 131 -1.73 23.54 2.12
C LYS A 131 -1.92 24.08 3.56
N THR A 132 -1.66 23.28 4.59
CA THR A 132 -1.76 23.71 6.00
C THR A 132 -0.49 24.42 6.49
N CYS A 133 0.68 24.07 5.93
CA CYS A 133 1.96 24.66 6.32
C CYS A 133 2.29 25.97 5.57
N GLY A 134 1.63 26.23 4.45
CA GLY A 134 1.95 27.39 3.61
C GLY A 134 0.79 27.84 2.73
N ASP A 135 1.09 28.73 1.78
CA ASP A 135 0.15 29.15 0.76
C ASP A 135 0.10 28.10 -0.36
N TRP A 136 -0.92 28.14 -1.22
CA TRP A 136 -1.09 27.22 -2.36
C TRP A 136 0.10 27.16 -3.33
N LYS A 137 1.05 28.07 -3.19
CA LYS A 137 2.30 28.12 -3.96
C LYS A 137 3.45 27.34 -3.30
N THR A 138 3.26 26.87 -2.08
CA THR A 138 4.20 26.06 -1.34
C THR A 138 3.97 24.60 -1.63
#